data_64088395237e5a08203cff3919281abb
#
_entry.id   64088395237e5a08203cff3919281abb
#
_cell.length_a   1.000
_cell.length_b   1.000
_cell.length_c   1.000
_cell.angle_alpha   90.00
_cell.angle_beta   90.00
_cell.angle_gamma   90.00
#
_symmetry.space_group_name_H-M   'P 1'
#
loop_
_entity.id
_entity.type
_entity.pdbx_description
1 polymer ?
#
loop_
_entity_poly.entity_id
_entity_poly.type
_entity_poly.pdbx_seq_one_letter_code
_entity_poly.pdbx_strand_id
1 'polypeptide(L)'
;MNQSMQVWIYACKFANNPAYQGSALSLPAHQEAVRDAFQRARLMEGEPYHLERGRGWPGFIESVLDRYNHTLEELNLLVYKLVQMTEKQIEVYEGILKALPERNMKQVINGLYNLERFEFLPGIRCDNDIGEMTIDNDLDPILKDLPGDIYPLLDTEKVGAYIREKENGVFTSRGYCYRVSDQWQEVYDGKQLPKQVEHHPSQFSLYLVPKGTEPEDLGVGAWLEIPY
;
A
#
# COMPACT_ATOMS: atom_id res chain seq x y z
N MET A 1 -11.06 -1.12 5.19
CA MET A 1 -10.93 -2.37 4.42
C MET A 1 -10.87 -3.53 5.40
N ASN A 2 -11.83 -4.47 5.34
CA ASN A 2 -11.87 -5.63 6.25
C ASN A 2 -11.44 -6.94 5.53
N GLN A 3 -10.66 -6.86 4.48
CA GLN A 3 -10.16 -8.04 3.77
C GLN A 3 -8.69 -8.26 4.12
N SER A 4 -8.39 -9.46 4.62
CA SER A 4 -7.02 -9.91 4.81
C SER A 4 -6.35 -10.06 3.44
N MET A 5 -5.13 -9.55 3.30
CA MET A 5 -4.31 -9.75 2.12
C MET A 5 -3.53 -11.05 2.29
N GLN A 6 -3.48 -11.88 1.26
CA GLN A 6 -2.89 -13.21 1.35
C GLN A 6 -1.61 -13.29 0.51
N VAL A 7 -0.63 -14.00 1.03
CA VAL A 7 0.58 -14.42 0.30
C VAL A 7 0.71 -15.93 0.35
N TRP A 8 1.32 -16.49 -0.69
CA TRP A 8 1.74 -17.89 -0.73
C TRP A 8 3.24 -17.99 -0.54
N ILE A 9 3.67 -18.91 0.28
CA ILE A 9 5.07 -19.17 0.61
C ILE A 9 5.47 -20.49 -0.01
N TYR A 10 6.47 -20.46 -0.88
CA TYR A 10 6.96 -21.64 -1.58
C TYR A 10 8.43 -21.89 -1.24
N ALA A 11 8.75 -23.06 -0.70
CA ALA A 11 10.13 -23.47 -0.48
C ALA A 11 10.83 -23.75 -1.81
N CYS A 12 11.95 -23.08 -2.08
CA CYS A 12 12.68 -23.21 -3.35
C CYS A 12 13.14 -24.65 -3.63
N LYS A 13 13.39 -25.45 -2.59
CA LYS A 13 13.78 -26.87 -2.75
C LYS A 13 12.72 -27.75 -3.43
N PHE A 14 11.47 -27.29 -3.50
CA PHE A 14 10.38 -28.00 -4.15
C PHE A 14 9.93 -27.38 -5.48
N ALA A 15 10.67 -26.43 -6.03
CA ALA A 15 10.30 -25.70 -7.25
C ALA A 15 9.99 -26.63 -8.46
N ASN A 16 10.60 -27.81 -8.51
CA ASN A 16 10.38 -28.78 -9.59
C ASN A 16 9.34 -29.86 -9.25
N ASN A 17 8.64 -29.73 -8.13
CA ASN A 17 7.60 -30.69 -7.73
C ASN A 17 6.20 -30.13 -8.04
N PRO A 18 5.51 -30.61 -9.10
CA PRO A 18 4.21 -30.09 -9.49
C PRO A 18 3.08 -30.38 -8.46
N ALA A 19 3.30 -31.32 -7.54
CA ALA A 19 2.35 -31.63 -6.48
C ALA A 19 2.53 -30.74 -5.23
N TYR A 20 3.58 -29.91 -5.19
CA TYR A 20 3.82 -29.01 -4.06
C TYR A 20 3.04 -27.70 -4.21
N GLN A 21 2.20 -27.40 -3.25
CA GLN A 21 1.30 -26.26 -3.30
C GLN A 21 1.74 -25.06 -2.41
N GLY A 22 2.86 -25.16 -1.70
CA GLY A 22 3.28 -24.12 -0.75
C GLY A 22 2.34 -23.97 0.45
N SER A 23 2.37 -22.81 1.08
CA SER A 23 1.51 -22.49 2.21
C SER A 23 0.98 -21.07 2.11
N ALA A 24 -0.34 -20.90 2.29
CA ALA A 24 -0.96 -19.59 2.35
C ALA A 24 -0.78 -18.96 3.74
N LEU A 25 -0.54 -17.63 3.75
CA LEU A 25 -0.49 -16.82 4.95
C LEU A 25 -1.32 -15.55 4.75
N SER A 26 -2.23 -15.27 5.69
CA SER A 26 -2.99 -14.02 5.73
C SER A 26 -2.19 -12.93 6.45
N LEU A 27 -2.14 -11.73 5.88
CA LEU A 27 -1.46 -10.57 6.43
C LEU A 27 -2.46 -9.53 6.93
N PRO A 28 -2.13 -8.75 7.97
CA PRO A 28 -0.90 -8.84 8.75
C PRO A 28 -0.88 -10.08 9.61
N ALA A 29 0.30 -10.69 9.78
CA ALA A 29 0.49 -11.93 10.52
C ALA A 29 1.41 -11.72 11.73
N HIS A 30 1.08 -12.33 12.85
CA HIS A 30 1.94 -12.42 14.02
C HIS A 30 2.98 -13.55 13.86
N GLN A 31 3.98 -13.58 14.73
CA GLN A 31 5.14 -14.46 14.60
C GLN A 31 4.76 -15.95 14.59
N GLU A 32 3.78 -16.36 15.40
CA GLU A 32 3.31 -17.74 15.45
C GLU A 32 2.66 -18.19 14.13
N ALA A 33 1.84 -17.34 13.52
CA ALA A 33 1.22 -17.61 12.23
C ALA A 33 2.26 -17.70 11.09
N VAL A 34 3.30 -16.87 11.14
CA VAL A 34 4.44 -16.97 10.20
C VAL A 34 5.18 -18.30 10.38
N ARG A 35 5.47 -18.67 11.63
CA ARG A 35 6.14 -19.94 11.95
C ARG A 35 5.34 -21.14 11.48
N ASP A 36 4.04 -21.15 11.74
CA ASP A 36 3.14 -22.19 11.30
C ASP A 36 3.07 -22.28 9.77
N ALA A 37 2.98 -21.14 9.07
CA ALA A 37 3.00 -21.12 7.60
C ALA A 37 4.32 -21.66 7.03
N PHE A 38 5.47 -21.38 7.66
CA PHE A 38 6.77 -21.94 7.27
C PHE A 38 6.83 -23.45 7.49
N GLN A 39 6.29 -23.94 8.60
CA GLN A 39 6.21 -25.40 8.85
C GLN A 39 5.34 -26.11 7.80
N ARG A 40 4.17 -25.56 7.47
CA ARG A 40 3.31 -26.10 6.40
C ARG A 40 3.99 -26.04 5.03
N ALA A 41 4.75 -24.97 4.75
CA ALA A 41 5.58 -24.89 3.56
C ALA A 41 6.82 -25.79 3.61
N ARG A 42 7.01 -26.58 4.69
CA ARG A 42 8.16 -27.47 4.90
C ARG A 42 9.50 -26.75 4.80
N LEU A 43 9.53 -25.48 5.26
CA LEU A 43 10.74 -24.66 5.36
C LEU A 43 11.41 -24.88 6.70
N MET A 44 12.73 -25.05 6.66
CA MET A 44 13.60 -24.98 7.84
C MET A 44 14.19 -23.57 7.94
N GLU A 45 14.70 -23.22 9.12
CA GLU A 45 15.34 -21.93 9.35
C GLU A 45 16.50 -21.70 8.37
N GLY A 46 16.50 -20.54 7.70
CA GLY A 46 17.52 -20.14 6.73
C GLY A 46 17.36 -20.75 5.32
N GLU A 47 16.37 -21.60 5.09
CA GLU A 47 16.12 -22.11 3.74
C GLU A 47 15.50 -21.03 2.83
N PRO A 48 15.92 -20.99 1.54
CA PRO A 48 15.38 -20.02 0.60
C PRO A 48 13.93 -20.35 0.22
N TYR A 49 13.13 -19.30 0.12
CA TYR A 49 11.74 -19.36 -0.31
C TYR A 49 11.42 -18.18 -1.27
N HIS A 50 10.34 -18.31 -1.99
CA HIS A 50 9.75 -17.19 -2.72
C HIS A 50 8.31 -16.96 -2.29
N LEU A 51 7.84 -15.75 -2.53
CA LEU A 51 6.50 -15.30 -2.20
C LEU A 51 5.70 -15.08 -3.48
N GLU A 52 4.48 -15.55 -3.47
CA GLU A 52 3.51 -15.24 -4.51
C GLU A 52 2.29 -14.54 -3.91
N ARG A 53 1.72 -13.62 -4.67
CA ARG A 53 0.53 -12.90 -4.28
C ARG A 53 -0.69 -13.82 -4.27
N GLY A 54 -1.45 -13.80 -3.18
CA GLY A 54 -2.74 -14.44 -3.07
C GLY A 54 -3.90 -13.46 -3.30
N ARG A 55 -4.95 -13.55 -2.49
CA ARG A 55 -6.17 -12.74 -2.62
C ARG A 55 -6.10 -11.46 -1.79
N GLY A 56 -6.97 -10.49 -2.11
CA GLY A 56 -7.28 -9.34 -1.25
C GLY A 56 -6.39 -8.12 -1.43
N TRP A 57 -5.42 -8.13 -2.34
CA TRP A 57 -4.55 -6.99 -2.59
C TRP A 57 -5.27 -5.89 -3.38
N PRO A 58 -5.14 -4.61 -3.00
CA PRO A 58 -5.61 -3.50 -3.82
C PRO A 58 -4.83 -3.42 -5.14
N GLY A 59 -5.52 -3.12 -6.25
CA GLY A 59 -4.91 -3.11 -7.58
C GLY A 59 -3.71 -2.17 -7.70
N PHE A 60 -3.71 -1.03 -7.00
CA PHE A 60 -2.58 -0.09 -7.01
C PHE A 60 -1.34 -0.66 -6.28
N ILE A 61 -1.53 -1.55 -5.29
CA ILE A 61 -0.44 -2.27 -4.62
C ILE A 61 0.06 -3.44 -5.48
N GLU A 62 -0.84 -4.15 -6.15
CA GLU A 62 -0.47 -5.26 -7.03
C GLU A 62 0.56 -4.84 -8.08
N SER A 63 0.35 -3.67 -8.70
CA SER A 63 1.28 -3.13 -9.69
C SER A 63 2.68 -2.82 -9.15
N VAL A 64 2.79 -2.62 -7.83
CA VAL A 64 4.06 -2.40 -7.13
C VAL A 64 4.74 -3.72 -6.81
N LEU A 65 3.99 -4.66 -6.24
CA LEU A 65 4.52 -5.97 -5.81
C LEU A 65 5.07 -6.79 -6.99
N ASP A 66 4.46 -6.69 -8.16
CA ASP A 66 4.92 -7.38 -9.37
C ASP A 66 6.29 -6.89 -9.90
N ARG A 67 6.75 -5.73 -9.45
CA ARG A 67 7.94 -5.06 -9.99
C ARG A 67 9.18 -5.18 -9.12
N TYR A 68 9.01 -5.44 -7.83
CA TYR A 68 10.10 -5.33 -6.86
C TYR A 68 10.22 -6.56 -6.00
N ASN A 69 11.48 -6.93 -5.75
CA ASN A 69 11.78 -7.91 -4.71
C ASN A 69 11.34 -7.36 -3.36
N HIS A 70 10.69 -8.20 -2.58
CA HIS A 70 10.18 -7.88 -1.26
C HIS A 70 10.35 -9.06 -0.31
N THR A 71 10.49 -8.76 0.96
CA THR A 71 10.54 -9.76 2.03
C THR A 71 9.14 -9.93 2.65
N LEU A 72 8.95 -11.01 3.38
CA LEU A 72 7.71 -11.25 4.10
C LEU A 72 7.47 -10.17 5.17
N GLU A 73 8.54 -9.73 5.83
CA GLU A 73 8.50 -8.68 6.84
C GLU A 73 8.08 -7.32 6.26
N GLU A 74 8.59 -6.97 5.07
CA GLU A 74 8.17 -5.76 4.35
C GLU A 74 6.69 -5.81 3.99
N LEU A 75 6.20 -6.94 3.48
CA LEU A 75 4.78 -7.12 3.16
C LEU A 75 3.92 -7.07 4.43
N ASN A 76 4.38 -7.67 5.51
CA ASN A 76 3.65 -7.68 6.77
C ASN A 76 3.50 -6.25 7.32
N LEU A 77 4.58 -5.45 7.32
CA LEU A 77 4.53 -4.04 7.70
C LEU A 77 3.59 -3.23 6.79
N LEU A 78 3.70 -3.42 5.48
CA LEU A 78 2.85 -2.74 4.49
C LEU A 78 1.37 -2.99 4.79
N VAL A 79 0.99 -4.26 4.92
CA VAL A 79 -0.41 -4.64 5.18
C VAL A 79 -0.87 -4.17 6.55
N TYR A 80 -0.03 -4.30 7.59
CA TYR A 80 -0.33 -3.79 8.92
C TYR A 80 -0.71 -2.30 8.91
N LYS A 81 0.01 -1.48 8.14
CA LYS A 81 -0.29 -0.07 7.99
C LYS A 81 -1.56 0.17 7.15
N LEU A 82 -1.70 -0.55 6.03
CA LEU A 82 -2.84 -0.39 5.11
C LEU A 82 -4.18 -0.67 5.80
N VAL A 83 -4.26 -1.72 6.63
CA VAL A 83 -5.53 -2.08 7.30
C VAL A 83 -5.97 -1.05 8.35
N GLN A 84 -5.05 -0.21 8.83
CA GLN A 84 -5.32 0.87 9.78
C GLN A 84 -5.70 2.18 9.10
N MET A 85 -5.50 2.31 7.79
CA MET A 85 -5.77 3.54 7.05
C MET A 85 -7.26 3.79 6.87
N THR A 86 -7.65 5.04 6.98
CA THR A 86 -8.94 5.54 6.52
C THR A 86 -9.03 5.52 5.00
N GLU A 87 -10.23 5.60 4.44
CA GLU A 87 -10.41 5.67 2.98
C GLU A 87 -9.62 6.84 2.36
N LYS A 88 -9.67 8.03 2.99
CA LYS A 88 -8.90 9.19 2.53
C LYS A 88 -7.39 8.91 2.51
N GLN A 89 -6.86 8.25 3.54
CA GLN A 89 -5.44 7.90 3.60
C GLN A 89 -5.03 6.89 2.52
N ILE A 90 -5.91 5.96 2.18
CA ILE A 90 -5.69 5.02 1.06
C ILE A 90 -5.60 5.77 -0.27
N GLU A 91 -6.47 6.75 -0.53
CA GLU A 91 -6.43 7.56 -1.75
C GLU A 91 -5.14 8.39 -1.84
N VAL A 92 -4.74 9.03 -0.72
CA VAL A 92 -3.47 9.73 -0.63
C VAL A 92 -2.31 8.78 -0.92
N TYR A 93 -2.32 7.60 -0.33
CA TYR A 93 -1.25 6.61 -0.52
C TYR A 93 -1.16 6.11 -1.97
N GLU A 94 -2.30 5.87 -2.64
CA GLU A 94 -2.33 5.59 -4.08
C GLU A 94 -1.65 6.73 -4.87
N GLY A 95 -1.97 7.97 -4.54
CA GLY A 95 -1.36 9.14 -5.16
C GLY A 95 0.14 9.20 -4.93
N ILE A 96 0.60 8.98 -3.69
CA ILE A 96 2.03 8.92 -3.37
C ILE A 96 2.74 7.88 -4.24
N LEU A 97 2.21 6.65 -4.31
CA LEU A 97 2.82 5.58 -5.12
C LEU A 97 2.89 5.90 -6.61
N LYS A 98 1.94 6.68 -7.12
CA LYS A 98 1.96 7.16 -8.52
C LYS A 98 2.98 8.29 -8.73
N ALA A 99 3.16 9.16 -7.75
CA ALA A 99 4.05 10.31 -7.83
C ALA A 99 5.53 9.95 -7.60
N LEU A 100 5.85 8.79 -7.01
CA LEU A 100 7.22 8.39 -6.73
C LEU A 100 8.03 8.23 -8.03
N PRO A 101 9.19 8.91 -8.17
CA PRO A 101 10.05 8.81 -9.34
C PRO A 101 10.68 7.42 -9.47
N GLU A 102 11.07 6.85 -8.36
CA GLU A 102 11.57 5.48 -8.26
C GLU A 102 10.61 4.67 -7.40
N ARG A 103 10.19 3.52 -7.90
CA ARG A 103 9.27 2.63 -7.20
C ARG A 103 10.04 1.40 -6.74
N ASN A 104 10.55 1.44 -5.53
CA ASN A 104 11.16 0.30 -4.85
C ASN A 104 10.51 0.12 -3.47
N MET A 105 10.73 -1.04 -2.82
CA MET A 105 10.07 -1.33 -1.54
C MET A 105 10.44 -0.34 -0.44
N LYS A 106 11.66 0.20 -0.45
CA LYS A 106 12.07 1.27 0.46
C LYS A 106 11.15 2.50 0.34
N GLN A 107 10.90 2.96 -0.89
CA GLN A 107 10.04 4.13 -1.13
C GLN A 107 8.56 3.83 -0.89
N VAL A 108 8.11 2.62 -1.24
CA VAL A 108 6.75 2.15 -0.93
C VAL A 108 6.49 2.21 0.57
N ILE A 109 7.41 1.69 1.38
CA ILE A 109 7.29 1.72 2.85
C ILE A 109 7.39 3.15 3.38
N ASN A 110 8.34 3.96 2.88
CA ASN A 110 8.44 5.35 3.33
C ASN A 110 7.20 6.18 2.98
N GLY A 111 6.52 5.89 1.88
CA GLY A 111 5.24 6.51 1.51
C GLY A 111 4.18 6.40 2.62
N LEU A 112 4.16 5.29 3.38
CA LEU A 112 3.26 5.08 4.51
C LEU A 112 3.43 6.11 5.65
N TYR A 113 4.62 6.72 5.74
CA TYR A 113 4.99 7.69 6.78
C TYR A 113 4.97 9.14 6.30
N ASN A 114 4.54 9.35 5.04
CA ASN A 114 4.50 10.67 4.41
C ASN A 114 3.10 11.11 3.98
N LEU A 115 2.04 10.45 4.47
CA LEU A 115 0.67 10.77 4.09
C LEU A 115 0.29 12.24 4.33
N GLU A 116 0.76 12.82 5.45
CA GLU A 116 0.49 14.21 5.82
C GLU A 116 1.20 15.25 4.93
N ARG A 117 2.08 14.79 4.03
CA ARG A 117 2.81 15.64 3.06
C ARG A 117 2.07 15.81 1.75
N PHE A 118 0.93 15.16 1.62
CA PHE A 118 0.12 15.15 0.41
C PHE A 118 -1.33 15.47 0.75
N GLU A 119 -1.97 16.15 -0.18
CA GLU A 119 -3.40 16.38 -0.15
C GLU A 119 -4.10 15.64 -1.28
N PHE A 120 -5.37 15.31 -1.04
CA PHE A 120 -6.24 14.63 -1.97
C PHE A 120 -7.52 15.42 -2.18
N LEU A 121 -7.78 15.75 -3.45
CA LEU A 121 -8.99 16.43 -3.90
C LEU A 121 -9.89 15.43 -4.63
N PRO A 122 -10.99 15.00 -4.01
CA PRO A 122 -11.90 14.05 -4.62
C PRO A 122 -12.63 14.67 -5.81
N GLY A 123 -12.86 13.87 -6.85
CA GLY A 123 -13.64 14.26 -8.01
C GLY A 123 -12.89 15.03 -9.10
N ILE A 124 -11.69 15.53 -8.83
CA ILE A 124 -10.81 16.18 -9.82
C ILE A 124 -10.14 15.08 -10.66
N ARG A 125 -10.40 15.05 -11.96
CA ARG A 125 -10.03 13.92 -12.82
C ARG A 125 -9.14 14.27 -14.00
N CYS A 126 -9.06 15.55 -14.36
CA CYS A 126 -8.28 16.02 -15.49
C CYS A 126 -7.75 17.44 -15.24
N ASP A 127 -6.86 17.90 -16.13
CA ASP A 127 -6.29 19.23 -16.02
C ASP A 127 -7.35 20.33 -16.11
N ASN A 128 -8.41 20.13 -16.91
CA ASN A 128 -9.52 21.07 -16.97
C ASN A 128 -10.18 21.29 -15.60
N ASP A 129 -10.43 20.23 -14.84
CA ASP A 129 -11.04 20.32 -13.49
C ASP A 129 -10.14 21.10 -12.53
N ILE A 130 -8.80 20.90 -12.60
CA ILE A 130 -7.82 21.67 -11.81
C ILE A 130 -7.87 23.13 -12.20
N GLY A 131 -7.88 23.41 -13.51
CA GLY A 131 -7.90 24.78 -14.03
C GLY A 131 -9.17 25.53 -13.63
N GLU A 132 -10.35 24.92 -13.79
CA GLU A 132 -11.63 25.50 -13.34
C GLU A 132 -11.58 25.81 -11.84
N MET A 133 -11.20 24.84 -11.00
CA MET A 133 -11.08 25.03 -9.56
C MET A 133 -10.10 26.16 -9.21
N THR A 134 -8.97 26.26 -9.91
CA THR A 134 -7.93 27.24 -9.64
C THR A 134 -8.38 28.65 -10.03
N ILE A 135 -9.04 28.78 -11.18
CA ILE A 135 -9.55 30.06 -11.69
C ILE A 135 -10.72 30.55 -10.83
N ASP A 136 -11.69 29.68 -10.56
CA ASP A 136 -12.90 30.05 -9.82
C ASP A 136 -12.63 30.47 -8.36
N ASN A 137 -11.52 30.00 -7.78
CA ASN A 137 -11.17 30.28 -6.38
C ASN A 137 -9.90 31.10 -6.21
N ASP A 138 -9.32 31.65 -7.28
CA ASP A 138 -8.09 32.46 -7.26
C ASP A 138 -6.94 31.79 -6.47
N LEU A 139 -6.76 30.47 -6.67
CA LEU A 139 -5.86 29.67 -5.83
C LEU A 139 -4.38 29.93 -6.14
N ASP A 140 -4.04 30.31 -7.37
CA ASP A 140 -2.64 30.59 -7.73
C ASP A 140 -2.36 32.09 -7.73
N PRO A 141 -1.26 32.54 -7.10
CA PRO A 141 -0.89 33.95 -7.05
C PRO A 141 -0.78 34.65 -8.42
N ILE A 142 -0.43 33.91 -9.49
CA ILE A 142 -0.31 34.46 -10.84
C ILE A 142 -1.65 34.91 -11.41
N LEU A 143 -2.76 34.37 -10.93
CA LEU A 143 -4.10 34.74 -11.36
C LEU A 143 -4.58 36.02 -10.67
N LYS A 144 -4.17 36.26 -9.42
CA LYS A 144 -4.67 37.39 -8.58
C LYS A 144 -4.40 38.77 -9.17
N ASP A 145 -3.37 38.88 -9.98
CA ASP A 145 -2.96 40.14 -10.58
C ASP A 145 -3.55 40.36 -12.00
N LEU A 146 -4.37 39.42 -12.49
CA LEU A 146 -4.97 39.52 -13.80
C LEU A 146 -6.21 40.43 -13.78
N PRO A 147 -6.40 41.30 -14.80
CA PRO A 147 -7.65 42.05 -14.98
C PRO A 147 -8.85 41.08 -15.13
N GLY A 148 -9.99 41.43 -14.53
CA GLY A 148 -11.17 40.56 -14.51
C GLY A 148 -11.75 40.19 -15.88
N ASP A 149 -11.51 41.00 -16.91
CA ASP A 149 -11.89 40.72 -18.29
C ASP A 149 -11.01 39.69 -18.99
N ILE A 150 -9.88 39.32 -18.40
CA ILE A 150 -9.00 38.27 -18.91
C ILE A 150 -9.45 36.85 -18.48
N TYR A 151 -10.09 36.72 -17.33
CA TYR A 151 -10.50 35.39 -16.80
C TYR A 151 -11.32 34.54 -17.78
N PRO A 152 -12.32 35.08 -18.51
CA PRO A 152 -13.08 34.29 -19.49
C PRO A 152 -12.27 33.84 -20.71
N LEU A 153 -11.06 34.38 -20.88
CA LEU A 153 -10.17 34.02 -22.00
C LEU A 153 -9.11 32.99 -21.61
N LEU A 154 -9.04 32.61 -20.33
CA LEU A 154 -8.09 31.63 -19.86
C LEU A 154 -8.47 30.23 -20.35
N ASP A 155 -7.50 29.50 -20.81
CA ASP A 155 -7.61 28.10 -21.18
C ASP A 155 -7.46 27.26 -19.91
N THR A 156 -8.59 26.75 -19.40
CA THR A 156 -8.66 25.99 -18.14
C THR A 156 -7.76 24.77 -18.17
N GLU A 157 -7.69 24.04 -19.28
CA GLU A 157 -6.83 22.86 -19.42
C GLU A 157 -5.35 23.21 -19.29
N LYS A 158 -4.91 24.32 -19.90
CA LYS A 158 -3.51 24.77 -19.78
C LYS A 158 -3.18 25.29 -18.39
N VAL A 159 -4.09 26.01 -17.76
CA VAL A 159 -3.94 26.44 -16.37
C VAL A 159 -3.79 25.21 -15.46
N GLY A 160 -4.67 24.25 -15.60
CA GLY A 160 -4.62 23.01 -14.80
C GLY A 160 -3.35 22.19 -15.03
N ALA A 161 -2.90 22.03 -16.27
CA ALA A 161 -1.66 21.35 -16.59
C ALA A 161 -0.45 22.05 -15.93
N TYR A 162 -0.40 23.38 -15.99
CA TYR A 162 0.62 24.19 -15.32
C TYR A 162 0.63 23.96 -13.80
N ILE A 163 -0.55 23.99 -13.15
CA ILE A 163 -0.67 23.75 -11.71
C ILE A 163 -0.22 22.34 -11.35
N ARG A 164 -0.69 21.32 -12.09
CA ARG A 164 -0.29 19.93 -11.86
C ARG A 164 1.21 19.72 -11.96
N GLU A 165 1.86 20.31 -12.95
CA GLU A 165 3.33 20.25 -13.09
C GLU A 165 4.04 20.95 -11.93
N LYS A 166 3.56 22.12 -11.54
CA LYS A 166 4.12 22.92 -10.42
C LYS A 166 4.04 22.18 -9.08
N GLU A 167 2.94 21.44 -8.84
CA GLU A 167 2.69 20.70 -7.60
C GLU A 167 3.21 19.25 -7.65
N ASN A 168 3.74 18.81 -8.80
CA ASN A 168 4.05 17.41 -9.04
C ASN A 168 2.87 16.48 -8.74
N GLY A 169 1.67 16.93 -9.10
CA GLY A 169 0.44 16.24 -8.81
C GLY A 169 0.14 15.09 -9.77
N VAL A 170 -0.69 14.15 -9.32
CA VAL A 170 -1.06 12.95 -10.06
C VAL A 170 -2.55 12.68 -9.95
N PHE A 171 -3.14 12.17 -11.02
CA PHE A 171 -4.51 11.66 -10.98
C PHE A 171 -4.55 10.22 -10.48
N THR A 172 -5.45 9.97 -9.53
CA THR A 172 -5.80 8.64 -9.03
C THR A 172 -7.13 8.19 -9.64
N SER A 173 -7.61 7.02 -9.25
CA SER A 173 -8.93 6.53 -9.69
C SER A 173 -10.11 7.38 -9.20
N ARG A 174 -9.94 8.14 -8.10
CA ARG A 174 -11.01 8.89 -7.44
C ARG A 174 -10.79 10.38 -7.34
N GLY A 175 -9.63 10.89 -7.73
CA GLY A 175 -9.34 12.31 -7.64
C GLY A 175 -7.90 12.66 -7.97
N TYR A 176 -7.50 13.81 -7.50
CA TYR A 176 -6.18 14.39 -7.70
C TYR A 176 -5.42 14.41 -6.38
N CYS A 177 -4.17 13.98 -6.42
CA CYS A 177 -3.26 13.98 -5.27
C CYS A 177 -2.03 14.80 -5.59
N TYR A 178 -1.64 15.70 -4.70
CA TYR A 178 -0.49 16.58 -4.88
C TYR A 178 0.29 16.75 -3.58
N ARG A 179 1.54 17.17 -3.73
CA ARG A 179 2.46 17.34 -2.61
C ARG A 179 2.38 18.74 -2.03
N VAL A 180 2.15 18.83 -0.70
CA VAL A 180 2.06 20.11 0.03
C VAL A 180 3.31 20.46 0.83
N SER A 181 4.29 19.55 0.90
CA SER A 181 5.54 19.79 1.63
C SER A 181 6.72 19.14 0.93
N ASP A 182 7.82 19.87 0.77
CA ASP A 182 9.06 19.34 0.20
C ASP A 182 9.84 18.42 1.15
N GLN A 183 9.48 18.43 2.43
CA GLN A 183 10.09 17.53 3.39
C GLN A 183 9.62 16.09 3.14
N TRP A 184 10.56 15.17 2.96
CA TRP A 184 10.30 13.74 2.87
C TRP A 184 10.91 13.04 4.07
N GLN A 185 10.11 12.28 4.80
CA GLN A 185 10.59 11.51 5.94
C GLN A 185 11.04 10.13 5.47
N GLU A 186 12.32 9.84 5.62
CA GLU A 186 12.88 8.51 5.38
C GLU A 186 12.96 7.76 6.71
N VAL A 187 12.04 6.81 6.92
CA VAL A 187 11.94 5.99 8.14
C VAL A 187 12.55 4.61 7.92
N TYR A 188 12.52 4.14 6.68
CA TYR A 188 13.05 2.86 6.27
C TYR A 188 14.22 3.05 5.29
N ASP A 189 15.37 2.52 5.64
CA ASP A 189 16.61 2.64 4.85
C ASP A 189 16.79 1.54 3.78
N GLY A 190 15.88 0.57 3.72
CA GLY A 190 15.94 -0.61 2.84
C GLY A 190 16.61 -1.82 3.51
N LYS A 191 16.96 -1.74 4.80
CA LYS A 191 17.63 -2.83 5.54
C LYS A 191 16.94 -3.16 6.85
N GLN A 192 16.69 -2.14 7.67
CA GLN A 192 16.10 -2.32 8.99
C GLN A 192 14.71 -1.68 9.03
N LEU A 193 13.69 -2.53 9.10
CA LEU A 193 12.31 -2.06 9.21
C LEU A 193 12.11 -1.24 10.48
N PRO A 194 11.32 -0.16 10.40
CA PRO A 194 10.93 0.60 11.57
C PRO A 194 10.22 -0.33 12.56
N LYS A 195 10.52 -0.14 13.84
CA LYS A 195 9.83 -0.89 14.89
C LYS A 195 8.33 -0.67 14.76
N GLN A 196 7.61 -1.72 14.53
CA GLN A 196 6.16 -1.70 14.70
C GLN A 196 5.93 -1.43 16.18
N VAL A 197 4.99 -0.53 16.50
CA VAL A 197 4.45 -0.49 17.85
C VAL A 197 3.78 -1.86 18.01
N GLU A 198 4.38 -2.69 18.84
CA GLU A 198 3.84 -4.03 19.08
C GLU A 198 2.36 -3.86 19.46
N HIS A 199 1.49 -4.51 18.72
CA HIS A 199 0.16 -4.81 19.24
C HIS A 199 0.41 -5.50 20.57
N HIS A 200 -0.31 -5.07 21.60
CA HIS A 200 -0.31 -5.76 22.89
C HIS A 200 -0.32 -7.26 22.61
N PRO A 201 0.67 -7.99 23.13
CA PRO A 201 0.73 -9.41 22.83
C PRO A 201 -0.63 -10.02 23.19
N SER A 202 -1.25 -10.68 22.25
CA SER A 202 -2.43 -11.47 22.53
C SER A 202 -2.06 -12.49 23.61
N GLN A 203 -2.91 -12.67 24.62
CA GLN A 203 -2.64 -13.67 25.67
C GLN A 203 -2.42 -15.06 25.07
N PHE A 204 -3.16 -15.35 24.02
CA PHE A 204 -3.00 -16.56 23.20
C PHE A 204 -3.68 -16.36 21.86
N SER A 205 -3.21 -17.12 20.87
CA SER A 205 -3.79 -17.16 19.53
C SER A 205 -4.40 -18.53 19.29
N LEU A 206 -5.59 -18.56 18.71
CA LEU A 206 -6.29 -19.79 18.33
C LEU A 206 -6.30 -19.91 16.81
N TYR A 207 -5.94 -21.08 16.30
CA TYR A 207 -6.13 -21.38 14.90
C TYR A 207 -7.48 -22.10 14.71
N LEU A 208 -8.41 -21.40 14.06
CA LEU A 208 -9.75 -21.87 13.80
C LEU A 208 -9.81 -22.54 12.43
N VAL A 209 -10.27 -23.77 12.38
CA VAL A 209 -10.51 -24.49 11.13
C VAL A 209 -12.00 -24.79 10.98
N PRO A 210 -12.54 -24.84 9.75
CA PRO A 210 -13.92 -25.30 9.53
C PRO A 210 -14.14 -26.70 10.09
N LYS A 211 -15.33 -26.93 10.63
CA LYS A 211 -15.69 -28.24 11.16
C LYS A 211 -15.62 -29.31 10.07
N GLY A 212 -14.89 -30.39 10.31
CA GLY A 212 -14.69 -31.49 9.35
C GLY A 212 -13.45 -31.33 8.47
N THR A 213 -12.58 -30.33 8.74
CA THR A 213 -11.28 -30.22 8.09
C THR A 213 -10.37 -31.34 8.58
N GLU A 214 -9.82 -32.13 7.66
CA GLU A 214 -8.81 -33.15 7.99
C GLU A 214 -7.49 -32.46 8.39
N PRO A 215 -6.66 -33.12 9.24
CA PRO A 215 -5.40 -32.53 9.72
C PRO A 215 -4.41 -32.16 8.58
N GLU A 216 -4.59 -32.73 7.40
CA GLU A 216 -3.78 -32.51 6.20
C GLU A 216 -4.20 -31.21 5.46
N ASP A 217 -5.42 -30.70 5.71
CA ASP A 217 -6.03 -29.52 5.07
C ASP A 217 -5.97 -28.25 5.93
N LEU A 218 -5.04 -28.15 6.87
CA LEU A 218 -4.92 -27.02 7.81
C LEU A 218 -4.67 -25.64 7.14
N GLY A 219 -4.51 -25.60 5.82
CA GLY A 219 -4.36 -24.36 5.05
C GLY A 219 -5.64 -23.49 4.93
N VAL A 220 -6.81 -23.99 5.34
CA VAL A 220 -8.11 -23.29 5.22
C VAL A 220 -8.59 -22.60 6.48
N GLY A 221 -7.80 -22.57 7.56
CA GLY A 221 -8.14 -21.94 8.83
C GLY A 221 -7.80 -20.45 8.90
N ALA A 222 -8.17 -19.84 10.02
CA ALA A 222 -7.82 -18.47 10.36
C ALA A 222 -7.32 -18.36 11.80
N TRP A 223 -6.34 -17.50 12.03
CA TRP A 223 -5.88 -17.17 13.37
C TRP A 223 -6.83 -16.15 14.04
N LEU A 224 -7.20 -16.44 15.27
CA LEU A 224 -7.94 -15.53 16.16
C LEU A 224 -7.02 -15.13 17.31
N GLU A 225 -6.74 -13.84 17.41
CA GLU A 225 -6.00 -13.28 18.53
C GLU A 225 -6.98 -12.91 19.66
N ILE A 226 -6.70 -13.35 20.86
CA ILE A 226 -7.49 -13.01 22.05
C ILE A 226 -6.71 -11.94 22.81
N PRO A 227 -7.14 -10.67 22.75
CA PRO A 227 -6.52 -9.59 23.51
C PRO A 227 -6.81 -9.73 25.00
N TYR A 228 -6.06 -8.98 25.82
CA TYR A 228 -6.34 -8.82 27.26
C TYR A 228 -7.71 -8.23 27.50
#